data_055cf1395f0767d12feccac07f76c430
#
_entry.id   055cf1395f0767d12feccac07f76c430
#
_cell.length_a   1.000
_cell.length_b   1.000
_cell.length_c   1.000
_cell.angle_alpha   90.00
_cell.angle_beta   90.00
_cell.angle_gamma   90.00
#
_symmetry.space_group_name_H-M   'P 1'
#
loop_
_entity.id
_entity.type
_entity.pdbx_description
1 polymer ?
#
loop_
_entity_poly.entity_id
_entity_poly.type
_entity_poly.pdbx_seq_one_letter_code
_entity_poly.pdbx_strand_id
1 'polypeptide(L)'
;MTAPTDQAPIDQPPMTVEEAGRAFLTGETFTDEARFHAAAATLRRESPIHWVEHPDFNPFYVVTKHADVLELELHPDRFLNAPRCILGTKEADANREMQGHLVKSLVQMDDPEHRLHRQLTADWFLPKNLAKLDARLAELTARSLDRMAE
;
A
#
# COMPACT_ATOMS: atom_id res chain seq x y z
N MET A 1 16.53 9.20 -17.71
CA MET A 1 16.15 8.56 -16.43
C MET A 1 16.61 7.11 -16.50
N THR A 2 17.75 6.82 -15.90
CA THR A 2 18.29 5.46 -15.77
C THR A 2 17.44 4.70 -14.76
N ALA A 3 16.95 3.54 -15.15
CA ALA A 3 16.25 2.63 -14.24
C ALA A 3 17.17 2.30 -13.05
N PRO A 4 16.65 2.24 -11.82
CA PRO A 4 17.44 1.80 -10.68
C PRO A 4 17.93 0.38 -10.94
N THR A 5 19.22 0.18 -10.82
CA THR A 5 19.88 -1.12 -10.95
C THR A 5 19.35 -1.99 -9.80
N ASP A 6 18.72 -3.10 -10.15
CA ASP A 6 18.18 -4.12 -9.22
C ASP A 6 19.35 -4.94 -8.63
N GLN A 7 20.27 -4.27 -7.95
CA GLN A 7 21.37 -4.90 -7.23
C GLN A 7 20.98 -4.99 -5.76
N ALA A 8 20.61 -6.20 -5.32
CA ALA A 8 20.53 -6.52 -3.91
C ALA A 8 21.88 -6.23 -3.23
N PRO A 9 21.89 -5.70 -2.00
CA PRO A 9 23.13 -5.55 -1.22
C PRO A 9 23.85 -6.88 -1.15
N ILE A 10 25.16 -6.87 -1.43
CA ILE A 10 26.01 -8.05 -1.71
C ILE A 10 26.22 -8.96 -0.47
N ASP A 11 25.64 -8.62 0.70
CA ASP A 11 26.02 -9.23 1.98
C ASP A 11 24.90 -10.00 2.72
N GLN A 12 23.71 -10.17 2.12
CA GLN A 12 22.66 -11.00 2.70
C GLN A 12 22.62 -12.37 1.99
N PRO A 13 22.52 -13.51 2.73
CA PRO A 13 22.34 -14.80 2.10
C PRO A 13 21.09 -14.82 1.22
N PRO A 14 21.11 -15.53 0.08
CA PRO A 14 19.96 -15.59 -0.81
C PRO A 14 18.74 -16.13 -0.05
N MET A 15 17.67 -15.35 -0.06
CA MET A 15 16.40 -15.71 0.56
C MET A 15 15.68 -16.71 -0.32
N THR A 16 15.13 -17.78 0.26
CA THR A 16 14.26 -18.72 -0.45
C THR A 16 12.95 -18.03 -0.85
N VAL A 17 12.22 -18.61 -1.79
CA VAL A 17 10.93 -18.06 -2.25
C VAL A 17 9.92 -18.00 -1.10
N GLU A 18 9.87 -19.04 -0.26
CA GLU A 18 9.01 -19.11 0.92
C GLU A 18 9.36 -18.07 1.97
N GLU A 19 10.66 -17.90 2.25
CA GLU A 19 11.14 -16.85 3.16
C GLU A 19 10.82 -15.45 2.62
N ALA A 20 11.01 -15.24 1.31
CA ALA A 20 10.70 -13.99 0.64
C ALA A 20 9.19 -13.66 0.70
N GLY A 21 8.32 -14.65 0.48
CA GLY A 21 6.87 -14.48 0.62
C GLY A 21 6.45 -14.11 2.04
N ARG A 22 6.99 -14.80 3.03
CA ARG A 22 6.69 -14.56 4.45
C ARG A 22 7.31 -13.27 5.00
N ALA A 23 8.36 -12.76 4.38
CA ALA A 23 8.97 -11.49 4.78
C ALA A 23 7.95 -10.34 4.80
N PHE A 24 6.97 -10.34 3.90
CA PHE A 24 5.91 -9.32 3.83
C PHE A 24 4.87 -9.41 4.95
N LEU A 25 4.95 -10.41 5.84
CA LEU A 25 4.08 -10.54 7.02
C LEU A 25 4.61 -9.82 8.26
N THR A 26 5.86 -9.38 8.24
CA THR A 26 6.52 -8.77 9.40
C THR A 26 6.78 -7.28 9.21
N GLY A 27 6.45 -6.48 10.22
CA GLY A 27 6.74 -5.04 10.22
C GLY A 27 8.22 -4.72 10.05
N GLU A 28 9.11 -5.59 10.52
CA GLU A 28 10.56 -5.45 10.41
C GLU A 28 11.02 -5.35 8.95
N THR A 29 10.40 -6.11 8.04
CA THR A 29 10.74 -6.04 6.61
C THR A 29 10.49 -4.67 6.01
N PHE A 30 9.45 -3.96 6.47
CA PHE A 30 9.12 -2.62 5.98
C PHE A 30 9.98 -1.50 6.58
N THR A 31 10.70 -1.79 7.66
CA THR A 31 11.67 -0.87 8.27
C THR A 31 13.10 -1.11 7.82
N ASP A 32 13.39 -2.28 7.23
CA ASP A 32 14.67 -2.66 6.63
C ASP A 32 14.54 -2.67 5.10
N GLU A 33 14.95 -1.56 4.47
CA GLU A 33 14.86 -1.36 3.02
C GLU A 33 15.64 -2.45 2.25
N ALA A 34 16.81 -2.85 2.74
CA ALA A 34 17.62 -3.90 2.10
C ALA A 34 16.89 -5.24 2.10
N ARG A 35 16.31 -5.62 3.23
CA ARG A 35 15.51 -6.85 3.37
C ARG A 35 14.27 -6.81 2.48
N PHE A 36 13.55 -5.69 2.46
CA PHE A 36 12.38 -5.51 1.60
C PHE A 36 12.72 -5.71 0.13
N HIS A 37 13.78 -5.06 -0.35
CA HIS A 37 14.19 -5.17 -1.74
C HIS A 37 14.73 -6.56 -2.09
N ALA A 38 15.45 -7.23 -1.19
CA ALA A 38 15.92 -8.59 -1.39
C ALA A 38 14.76 -9.60 -1.54
N ALA A 39 13.76 -9.52 -0.65
CA ALA A 39 12.56 -10.34 -0.73
C ALA A 39 11.79 -10.10 -2.04
N ALA A 40 11.53 -8.83 -2.36
CA ALA A 40 10.83 -8.44 -3.59
C ALA A 40 11.59 -8.88 -4.85
N ALA A 41 12.92 -8.75 -4.89
CA ALA A 41 13.75 -9.18 -6.02
C ALA A 41 13.71 -10.71 -6.21
N THR A 42 13.78 -11.48 -5.12
CA THR A 42 13.64 -12.94 -5.17
C THR A 42 12.30 -13.36 -5.75
N LEU A 43 11.19 -12.78 -5.26
CA LEU A 43 9.87 -13.09 -5.78
C LEU A 43 9.70 -12.65 -7.24
N ARG A 44 10.14 -11.45 -7.63
CA ARG A 44 10.07 -11.01 -9.04
C ARG A 44 10.76 -11.95 -10.00
N ARG A 45 11.86 -12.54 -9.56
CA ARG A 45 12.66 -13.45 -10.39
C ARG A 45 12.08 -14.86 -10.47
N GLU A 46 11.64 -15.41 -9.34
CA GLU A 46 11.37 -16.84 -9.20
C GLU A 46 9.87 -17.16 -9.07
N SER A 47 9.08 -16.29 -8.43
CA SER A 47 7.64 -16.50 -8.22
C SER A 47 6.90 -15.14 -8.14
N PRO A 48 6.71 -14.44 -9.26
CA PRO A 48 6.20 -13.05 -9.27
C PRO A 48 4.77 -12.90 -8.74
N ILE A 49 3.97 -13.97 -8.79
CA ILE A 49 2.67 -14.10 -8.13
C ILE A 49 2.82 -15.29 -7.18
N HIS A 50 3.10 -15.02 -5.91
CA HIS A 50 3.45 -16.03 -4.93
C HIS A 50 2.34 -16.24 -3.92
N TRP A 51 1.91 -17.50 -3.75
CA TRP A 51 0.95 -17.90 -2.73
C TRP A 51 1.62 -18.01 -1.37
N VAL A 52 1.05 -17.37 -0.35
CA VAL A 52 1.56 -17.38 1.02
C VAL A 52 0.52 -17.98 1.95
N GLU A 53 0.96 -18.96 2.74
CA GLU A 53 0.20 -19.54 3.83
C GLU A 53 0.90 -19.26 5.17
N HIS A 54 0.09 -18.84 6.16
CA HIS A 54 0.56 -18.59 7.51
C HIS A 54 -0.55 -18.89 8.52
N PRO A 55 -0.24 -19.44 9.72
CA PRO A 55 -1.25 -19.76 10.72
C PRO A 55 -2.12 -18.59 11.12
N ASP A 56 -1.53 -17.40 11.27
CA ASP A 56 -2.21 -16.22 11.78
C ASP A 56 -2.89 -15.36 10.70
N PHE A 57 -2.65 -15.63 9.41
CA PHE A 57 -3.22 -14.88 8.30
C PHE A 57 -4.09 -15.76 7.41
N ASN A 58 -5.13 -15.19 6.82
CA ASN A 58 -5.80 -15.84 5.70
C ASN A 58 -4.82 -15.95 4.53
N PRO A 59 -4.83 -17.06 3.78
CA PRO A 59 -3.94 -17.22 2.64
C PRO A 59 -4.10 -16.09 1.62
N PHE A 60 -3.01 -15.67 1.00
CA PHE A 60 -3.03 -14.54 0.05
C PHE A 60 -1.92 -14.67 -1.00
N TYR A 61 -2.01 -13.88 -2.05
CA TYR A 61 -0.96 -13.75 -3.06
C TYR A 61 -0.13 -12.49 -2.82
N VAL A 62 1.20 -12.63 -2.90
CA VAL A 62 2.13 -11.50 -3.04
C VAL A 62 2.40 -11.30 -4.53
N VAL A 63 2.09 -10.11 -5.04
CA VAL A 63 2.31 -9.75 -6.45
C VAL A 63 3.43 -8.72 -6.52
N THR A 64 4.48 -8.99 -7.28
CA THR A 64 5.73 -8.20 -7.22
C THR A 64 6.15 -7.55 -8.53
N LYS A 65 5.62 -7.96 -9.68
CA LYS A 65 5.90 -7.31 -10.97
C LYS A 65 4.92 -6.17 -11.23
N HIS A 66 5.45 -5.04 -11.67
CA HIS A 66 4.64 -3.86 -12.00
C HIS A 66 3.53 -4.17 -13.03
N ALA A 67 3.83 -4.98 -14.06
CA ALA A 67 2.83 -5.34 -15.06
C ALA A 67 1.66 -6.12 -14.47
N ASP A 68 1.95 -7.05 -13.55
CA ASP A 68 0.92 -7.86 -12.90
C ASP A 68 0.08 -7.01 -11.92
N VAL A 69 0.73 -6.09 -11.18
CA VAL A 69 0.03 -5.13 -10.31
C VAL A 69 -0.89 -4.24 -11.14
N LEU A 70 -0.38 -3.71 -12.26
CA LEU A 70 -1.16 -2.85 -13.14
C LEU A 70 -2.38 -3.59 -13.74
N GLU A 71 -2.21 -4.86 -14.10
CA GLU A 71 -3.32 -5.70 -14.59
C GLU A 71 -4.42 -5.85 -13.52
N LEU A 72 -4.04 -6.06 -12.24
CA LEU A 72 -5.00 -6.14 -11.15
C LEU A 72 -5.74 -4.82 -10.93
N GLU A 73 -5.02 -3.71 -10.91
CA GLU A 73 -5.57 -2.36 -10.67
C GLU A 73 -6.50 -1.87 -11.79
N LEU A 74 -6.27 -2.32 -13.02
CA LEU A 74 -7.12 -1.95 -14.17
C LEU A 74 -8.44 -2.73 -14.24
N HIS A 75 -8.62 -3.76 -13.42
CA HIS A 75 -9.82 -4.61 -13.42
C HIS A 75 -10.56 -4.60 -12.07
N PRO A 76 -11.06 -3.42 -11.62
CA PRO A 76 -11.78 -3.29 -10.35
C PRO A 76 -13.13 -4.05 -10.31
N ASP A 77 -13.61 -4.52 -11.45
CA ASP A 77 -14.78 -5.41 -11.57
C ASP A 77 -14.48 -6.84 -11.14
N ARG A 78 -13.22 -7.24 -11.11
CA ARG A 78 -12.73 -8.58 -10.78
C ARG A 78 -11.95 -8.66 -9.50
N PHE A 79 -11.22 -7.59 -9.18
CA PHE A 79 -10.35 -7.48 -7.99
C PHE A 79 -10.88 -6.35 -7.10
N LEU A 80 -11.51 -6.74 -6.01
CA LEU A 80 -12.24 -5.83 -5.12
C LEU A 80 -11.37 -5.39 -3.95
N ASN A 81 -11.57 -4.15 -3.50
CA ASN A 81 -10.95 -3.61 -2.28
C ASN A 81 -11.79 -3.87 -1.03
N ALA A 82 -13.09 -3.96 -1.19
CA ALA A 82 -13.99 -4.26 -0.07
C ALA A 82 -13.93 -5.74 0.32
N PRO A 83 -14.13 -6.07 1.58
CA PRO A 83 -14.28 -5.16 2.72
C PRO A 83 -12.94 -4.67 3.29
N ARG A 84 -11.81 -5.07 2.71
CA ARG A 84 -10.46 -4.83 3.22
C ARG A 84 -9.49 -4.48 2.10
N CYS A 85 -8.74 -3.41 2.30
CA CYS A 85 -7.63 -3.01 1.44
C CYS A 85 -6.26 -3.23 2.12
N ILE A 86 -6.24 -3.84 3.32
CA ILE A 86 -5.02 -4.07 4.11
C ILE A 86 -5.02 -5.51 4.59
N LEU A 87 -3.86 -6.17 4.50
CA LEU A 87 -3.66 -7.50 5.08
C LEU A 87 -3.74 -7.41 6.60
N GLY A 88 -4.64 -8.18 7.20
CA GLY A 88 -4.82 -8.31 8.64
C GLY A 88 -4.65 -9.75 9.11
N THR A 89 -4.40 -9.92 10.42
CA THR A 89 -4.44 -11.26 11.03
C THR A 89 -5.87 -11.77 11.08
N LYS A 90 -6.04 -13.09 11.16
CA LYS A 90 -7.37 -13.74 11.33
C LYS A 90 -8.11 -13.18 12.53
N GLU A 91 -7.42 -12.92 13.64
CA GLU A 91 -8.00 -12.33 14.84
C GLU A 91 -8.48 -10.89 14.60
N ALA A 92 -7.64 -10.06 13.95
CA ALA A 92 -8.02 -8.70 13.61
C ALA A 92 -9.22 -8.66 12.65
N ASP A 93 -9.29 -9.61 11.73
CA ASP A 93 -10.39 -9.75 10.80
C ASP A 93 -11.68 -10.16 11.51
N ALA A 94 -11.62 -11.17 12.37
CA ALA A 94 -12.77 -11.62 13.17
C ALA A 94 -13.31 -10.52 14.10
N ASN A 95 -12.40 -9.77 14.75
CA ASN A 95 -12.78 -8.64 15.59
C ASN A 95 -13.48 -7.53 14.78
N ARG A 96 -13.02 -7.28 13.57
CA ARG A 96 -13.60 -6.28 12.66
C ARG A 96 -14.99 -6.70 12.17
N GLU A 97 -15.18 -7.98 11.87
CA GLU A 97 -16.49 -8.54 11.50
C GLU A 97 -17.50 -8.43 12.64
N MET A 98 -17.08 -8.65 13.90
CA MET A 98 -17.95 -8.54 15.07
C MET A 98 -18.31 -7.09 15.43
N GLN A 99 -17.37 -6.16 15.31
CA GLN A 99 -17.55 -4.77 15.73
C GLN A 99 -18.08 -3.85 14.62
N GLY A 100 -18.09 -4.32 13.38
CA GLY A 100 -18.38 -3.51 12.21
C GLY A 100 -17.28 -2.47 11.90
N HIS A 101 -17.48 -1.73 10.83
CA HIS A 101 -16.57 -0.63 10.47
C HIS A 101 -17.04 0.66 11.13
N LEU A 102 -16.29 1.17 12.09
CA LEU A 102 -16.53 2.49 12.67
C LEU A 102 -16.36 3.61 11.64
N VAL A 103 -15.45 3.43 10.70
CA VAL A 103 -15.20 4.36 9.59
C VAL A 103 -15.00 3.56 8.32
N LYS A 104 -15.76 3.85 7.29
CA LYS A 104 -15.56 3.31 5.94
C LYS A 104 -14.93 4.38 5.07
N SER A 105 -13.69 4.19 4.68
CA SER A 105 -12.96 5.12 3.82
C SER A 105 -13.08 4.74 2.34
N LEU A 106 -12.76 5.67 1.42
CA LEU A 106 -12.84 5.42 -0.03
C LEU A 106 -12.03 4.20 -0.48
N VAL A 107 -10.87 3.95 0.13
CA VAL A 107 -10.02 2.79 -0.20
C VAL A 107 -10.61 1.43 0.21
N GLN A 108 -11.73 1.43 0.93
CA GLN A 108 -12.45 0.23 1.35
C GLN A 108 -13.78 0.06 0.59
N MET A 109 -13.96 0.83 -0.47
CA MET A 109 -15.18 0.83 -1.28
C MET A 109 -14.85 0.36 -2.69
N ASP A 110 -15.81 -0.30 -3.31
CA ASP A 110 -15.81 -0.65 -4.72
C ASP A 110 -16.95 0.08 -5.44
N ASP A 111 -16.95 0.06 -6.77
CA ASP A 111 -18.05 0.63 -7.55
C ASP A 111 -19.36 -0.13 -7.32
N PRO A 112 -20.51 0.57 -7.29
CA PRO A 112 -20.71 2.00 -7.61
C PRO A 112 -20.50 2.95 -6.41
N GLU A 113 -20.35 2.43 -5.19
CA GLU A 113 -20.26 3.20 -3.96
C GLU A 113 -19.02 4.10 -3.96
N HIS A 114 -17.85 3.55 -4.30
CA HIS A 114 -16.60 4.30 -4.41
C HIS A 114 -16.77 5.53 -5.30
N ARG A 115 -17.30 5.35 -6.50
CA ARG A 115 -17.50 6.43 -7.48
C ARG A 115 -18.42 7.52 -6.97
N LEU A 116 -19.52 7.15 -6.32
CA LEU A 116 -20.47 8.12 -5.77
C LEU A 116 -19.82 8.98 -4.69
N HIS A 117 -19.10 8.37 -3.75
CA HIS A 117 -18.43 9.11 -2.68
C HIS A 117 -17.26 9.95 -3.19
N ARG A 118 -16.48 9.43 -4.15
CA ARG A 118 -15.37 10.15 -4.76
C ARG A 118 -15.83 11.40 -5.50
N GLN A 119 -16.98 11.34 -6.19
CA GLN A 119 -17.54 12.49 -6.91
C GLN A 119 -17.87 13.66 -5.97
N LEU A 120 -18.30 13.40 -4.73
CA LEU A 120 -18.62 14.45 -3.76
C LEU A 120 -17.42 15.35 -3.42
N THR A 121 -16.23 14.82 -3.50
CA THR A 121 -15.00 15.53 -3.14
C THR A 121 -14.11 15.87 -4.32
N ALA A 122 -14.41 15.37 -5.52
CA ALA A 122 -13.56 15.50 -6.71
C ALA A 122 -13.22 16.94 -7.06
N ASP A 123 -14.20 17.84 -6.96
CA ASP A 123 -14.04 19.26 -7.29
C ASP A 123 -13.01 19.97 -6.40
N TRP A 124 -12.85 19.54 -5.15
CA TRP A 124 -11.88 20.12 -4.22
C TRP A 124 -10.44 19.89 -4.67
N PHE A 125 -10.19 18.79 -5.39
CA PHE A 125 -8.86 18.38 -5.85
C PHE A 125 -8.54 18.87 -7.27
N LEU A 126 -9.42 19.67 -7.88
CA LEU A 126 -9.11 20.29 -9.17
C LEU A 126 -7.94 21.30 -9.03
N PRO A 127 -7.04 21.38 -10.04
CA PRO A 127 -5.87 22.25 -9.98
C PRO A 127 -6.18 23.70 -9.58
N LYS A 128 -7.28 24.27 -10.06
CA LYS A 128 -7.75 25.64 -9.72
C LYS A 128 -8.07 25.81 -8.23
N ASN A 129 -8.50 24.74 -7.54
CA ASN A 129 -8.82 24.77 -6.13
C ASN A 129 -7.59 24.46 -5.27
N LEU A 130 -6.73 23.56 -5.73
CA LEU A 130 -5.44 23.29 -5.10
C LEU A 130 -4.53 24.53 -5.09
N ALA A 131 -4.49 25.29 -6.20
CA ALA A 131 -3.71 26.53 -6.27
C ALA A 131 -4.11 27.57 -5.20
N LYS A 132 -5.36 27.55 -4.72
CA LYS A 132 -5.78 28.43 -3.61
C LYS A 132 -5.18 28.01 -2.27
N LEU A 133 -4.83 26.75 -2.11
CA LEU A 133 -4.20 26.23 -0.90
C LEU A 133 -2.73 26.63 -0.80
N ASP A 134 -2.04 26.85 -1.92
CA ASP A 134 -0.63 27.19 -1.95
C ASP A 134 -0.34 28.48 -1.17
N ALA A 135 -1.11 29.53 -1.39
CA ALA A 135 -0.97 30.79 -0.67
C ALA A 135 -1.23 30.60 0.84
N ARG A 136 -2.22 29.80 1.19
CA ARG A 136 -2.55 29.52 2.60
C ARG A 136 -1.48 28.67 3.27
N LEU A 137 -0.91 27.69 2.58
CA LEU A 137 0.19 26.87 3.07
C LEU A 137 1.44 27.73 3.29
N ALA A 138 1.79 28.60 2.35
CA ALA A 138 2.92 29.52 2.50
C ALA A 138 2.76 30.44 3.73
N GLU A 139 1.59 31.02 3.93
CA GLU A 139 1.26 31.84 5.11
C GLU A 139 1.41 31.04 6.43
N LEU A 140 0.81 29.85 6.47
CA LEU A 140 0.87 29.00 7.66
C LEU A 140 2.30 28.55 7.97
N THR A 141 3.09 28.22 6.93
CA THR A 141 4.48 27.83 7.06
C THR A 141 5.31 29.00 7.62
N ALA A 142 5.21 30.18 7.03
CA ALA A 142 5.92 31.36 7.53
C ALA A 142 5.59 31.64 9.00
N ARG A 143 4.31 31.64 9.35
CA ARG A 143 3.85 31.87 10.72
C ARG A 143 4.33 30.79 11.71
N SER A 144 4.47 29.53 11.26
CA SER A 144 4.98 28.45 12.09
C SER A 144 6.48 28.58 12.31
N LEU A 145 7.24 28.97 11.27
CA LEU A 145 8.67 29.22 11.38
C LEU A 145 8.97 30.41 12.30
N ASP A 146 8.22 31.52 12.18
CA ASP A 146 8.37 32.68 13.06
C ASP A 146 8.20 32.29 14.53
N ARG A 147 7.17 31.49 14.85
CA ARG A 147 6.92 31.01 16.22
C ARG A 147 7.97 30.04 16.74
N MET A 148 8.69 29.33 15.85
CA MET A 148 9.81 28.46 16.27
C MET A 148 11.09 29.21 16.48
N ALA A 149 11.20 30.46 15.98
CA ALA A 149 12.36 31.33 16.14
C ALA A 149 12.27 32.19 17.43
N GLU A 150 11.12 32.26 18.10
CA GLU A 150 10.90 32.88 19.41
C GLU A 150 11.34 31.96 20.57
#